data_caec0e04e2ae08107fd7e03d59ebd8cb
#
_entry.id   caec0e04e2ae08107fd7e03d59ebd8cb
#
_cell.length_a   1.000
_cell.length_b   1.000
_cell.length_c   1.000
_cell.angle_alpha   90.00
_cell.angle_beta   90.00
_cell.angle_gamma   90.00
#
_symmetry.space_group_name_H-M   'P 1'
#
loop_
_entity.id
_entity.type
_entity.pdbx_description
1 polymer ?
#
loop_
_entity_poly.entity_id
_entity_poly.type
_entity_poly.pdbx_seq_one_letter_code
_entity_poly.pdbx_strand_id
1 'polypeptide(L)'
;MKINEDLKKHIMEIVLPSYEKNEAGHGIFHINYVIERSFKFAKLVDDINYDMVYVIAAYHDIGHYIDAKNHEKVSAEMLLADKELRRFFTEEEIKIMAEAVYDHRASLKGEPRSIYGKIVSSADRNTIIENPLKRTYSYRVAHNKNYNIDEIIEESRLHLLEKFGIDGYANDKMYFKDLDYERFLQDIRALTSDKDLFKKKFCEVNGLDYPNLSLKK
;
A
#
# COMPACT_ATOMS: atom_id res chain seq x y z
N MET A 1 -17.81 15.77 -7.97
CA MET A 1 -17.53 14.92 -6.78
C MET A 1 -17.38 15.87 -5.58
N LYS A 2 -18.23 15.74 -4.57
CA LYS A 2 -18.16 16.55 -3.35
C LYS A 2 -18.26 15.58 -2.15
N ILE A 3 -17.24 15.58 -1.30
CA ILE A 3 -17.23 14.82 -0.04
C ILE A 3 -17.99 15.64 1.01
N ASN A 4 -18.71 14.97 1.91
CA ASN A 4 -19.35 15.61 3.03
C ASN A 4 -18.30 16.34 3.89
N GLU A 5 -18.49 17.65 4.13
CA GLU A 5 -17.48 18.48 4.78
C GLU A 5 -17.23 18.10 6.26
N ASP A 6 -18.28 17.70 6.99
CA ASP A 6 -18.13 17.26 8.39
C ASP A 6 -17.39 15.91 8.47
N LEU A 7 -17.70 14.99 7.55
CA LEU A 7 -16.97 13.72 7.42
C LEU A 7 -15.51 13.97 7.08
N LYS A 8 -15.24 14.85 6.11
CA LYS A 8 -13.88 15.22 5.73
C LYS A 8 -13.11 15.81 6.91
N LYS A 9 -13.73 16.69 7.69
CA LYS A 9 -13.15 17.27 8.89
C LYS A 9 -12.79 16.18 9.90
N HIS A 10 -13.71 15.25 10.19
CA HIS A 10 -13.45 14.12 11.09
C HIS A 10 -12.23 13.28 10.63
N ILE A 11 -12.19 12.91 9.35
CA ILE A 11 -11.05 12.14 8.80
C ILE A 11 -9.74 12.91 8.93
N MET A 12 -9.71 14.19 8.57
CA MET A 12 -8.50 15.01 8.60
C MET A 12 -7.98 15.28 10.03
N GLU A 13 -8.87 15.47 10.99
CA GLU A 13 -8.51 15.88 12.36
C GLU A 13 -8.28 14.68 13.29
N ILE A 14 -8.92 13.54 13.05
CA ILE A 14 -8.89 12.37 13.94
C ILE A 14 -8.18 11.17 13.32
N VAL A 15 -8.48 10.84 12.06
CA VAL A 15 -7.97 9.61 11.42
C VAL A 15 -6.57 9.81 10.87
N LEU A 16 -6.37 10.81 10.02
CA LEU A 16 -5.07 11.03 9.36
C LEU A 16 -3.89 11.28 10.31
N PRO A 17 -4.04 11.99 11.46
CA PRO A 17 -2.93 12.16 12.40
C PRO A 17 -2.41 10.84 12.99
N SER A 18 -3.23 9.77 13.02
CA SER A 18 -2.79 8.45 13.49
C SER A 18 -1.68 7.84 12.60
N TYR A 19 -1.59 8.26 11.34
CA TYR A 19 -0.58 7.81 10.40
C TYR A 19 0.84 8.30 10.71
N GLU A 20 1.00 9.30 11.58
CA GLU A 20 2.31 9.72 12.09
C GLU A 20 3.00 8.63 12.93
N LYS A 21 2.22 7.66 13.43
CA LYS A 21 2.70 6.51 14.19
C LYS A 21 3.17 5.35 13.30
N ASN A 22 2.79 5.36 12.03
CA ASN A 22 3.17 4.33 11.07
C ASN A 22 4.61 4.52 10.60
N GLU A 23 5.24 3.43 10.17
CA GLU A 23 6.53 3.49 9.47
C GLU A 23 6.43 4.34 8.20
N ALA A 24 7.55 4.92 7.76
CA ALA A 24 7.62 5.87 6.63
C ALA A 24 6.95 5.35 5.33
N GLY A 25 6.94 4.03 5.11
CA GLY A 25 6.28 3.41 3.95
C GLY A 25 4.75 3.36 4.03
N HIS A 26 4.15 3.61 5.19
CA HIS A 26 2.71 3.57 5.47
C HIS A 26 2.22 4.84 6.18
N GLY A 27 2.95 5.95 6.02
CA GLY A 27 2.65 7.25 6.63
C GLY A 27 1.75 8.14 5.75
N ILE A 28 1.70 9.43 6.09
CA ILE A 28 0.77 10.41 5.50
C ILE A 28 0.89 10.55 3.97
N PHE A 29 2.08 10.41 3.40
CA PHE A 29 2.26 10.46 1.95
C PHE A 29 1.61 9.28 1.24
N HIS A 30 1.74 8.08 1.83
CA HIS A 30 1.11 6.87 1.29
C HIS A 30 -0.42 6.97 1.33
N ILE A 31 -0.99 7.41 2.47
CA ILE A 31 -2.43 7.51 2.59
C ILE A 31 -3.03 8.52 1.61
N ASN A 32 -2.40 9.67 1.42
CA ASN A 32 -2.85 10.66 0.45
C ASN A 32 -2.78 10.12 -0.99
N TYR A 33 -1.73 9.40 -1.33
CA TYR A 33 -1.59 8.70 -2.60
C TYR A 33 -2.74 7.69 -2.81
N VAL A 34 -3.07 6.88 -1.80
CA VAL A 34 -4.16 5.89 -1.90
C VAL A 34 -5.52 6.56 -2.00
N ILE A 35 -5.78 7.64 -1.26
CA ILE A 35 -7.02 8.43 -1.38
C ILE A 35 -7.19 8.97 -2.81
N GLU A 36 -6.16 9.59 -3.36
CA GLU A 36 -6.20 10.16 -4.72
C GLU A 36 -6.48 9.07 -5.78
N ARG A 37 -5.78 7.95 -5.69
CA ARG A 37 -5.96 6.83 -6.61
C ARG A 37 -7.32 6.14 -6.44
N SER A 38 -7.82 6.03 -5.21
CA SER A 38 -9.16 5.50 -4.96
C SER A 38 -10.22 6.34 -5.67
N PHE A 39 -10.09 7.67 -5.64
CA PHE A 39 -10.97 8.54 -6.41
C PHE A 39 -10.78 8.43 -7.94
N LYS A 40 -9.55 8.18 -8.41
CA LYS A 40 -9.30 7.90 -9.84
C LYS A 40 -10.10 6.67 -10.30
N PHE A 41 -10.06 5.57 -9.54
CA PHE A 41 -10.78 4.35 -9.89
C PHE A 41 -12.30 4.45 -9.64
N ALA A 42 -12.72 5.15 -8.59
CA ALA A 42 -14.14 5.38 -8.30
C ALA A 42 -14.87 6.08 -9.45
N LYS A 43 -14.18 6.95 -10.21
CA LYS A 43 -14.77 7.60 -11.42
C LYS A 43 -15.08 6.64 -12.56
N LEU A 44 -14.57 5.41 -12.51
CA LEU A 44 -14.81 4.37 -13.52
C LEU A 44 -15.99 3.47 -13.13
N VAL A 45 -16.64 3.75 -12.01
CA VAL A 45 -17.73 2.94 -11.46
C VAL A 45 -18.98 3.82 -11.36
N ASP A 46 -20.08 3.34 -11.92
CA ASP A 46 -21.37 4.02 -11.82
C ASP A 46 -21.96 3.87 -10.41
N ASP A 47 -22.72 4.84 -9.97
CA ASP A 47 -23.48 4.85 -8.70
C ASP A 47 -22.64 4.60 -7.43
N ILE A 48 -21.35 4.95 -7.46
CA ILE A 48 -20.44 4.79 -6.33
C ILE A 48 -20.64 5.89 -5.28
N ASN A 49 -20.69 5.52 -4.00
CA ASN A 49 -20.68 6.47 -2.89
C ASN A 49 -19.24 6.93 -2.60
N TYR A 50 -18.90 8.17 -2.98
CA TYR A 50 -17.56 8.74 -2.82
C TYR A 50 -17.18 8.97 -1.34
N ASP A 51 -18.15 9.21 -0.46
CA ASP A 51 -17.88 9.34 0.98
C ASP A 51 -17.38 7.99 1.53
N MET A 52 -17.99 6.87 1.13
CA MET A 52 -17.50 5.54 1.49
C MET A 52 -16.09 5.26 0.93
N VAL A 53 -15.84 5.60 -0.34
CA VAL A 53 -14.49 5.46 -0.95
C VAL A 53 -13.45 6.23 -0.15
N TYR A 54 -13.76 7.45 0.28
CA TYR A 54 -12.87 8.30 1.07
C TYR A 54 -12.54 7.67 2.43
N VAL A 55 -13.57 7.21 3.15
CA VAL A 55 -13.41 6.55 4.45
C VAL A 55 -12.58 5.28 4.31
N ILE A 56 -12.89 4.41 3.36
CA ILE A 56 -12.15 3.15 3.15
C ILE A 56 -10.68 3.43 2.88
N ALA A 57 -10.39 4.36 1.96
CA ALA A 57 -9.03 4.75 1.67
C ALA A 57 -8.31 5.33 2.90
N ALA A 58 -8.99 6.16 3.70
CA ALA A 58 -8.44 6.76 4.91
C ALA A 58 -8.16 5.76 6.02
N TYR A 59 -8.88 4.64 6.08
CA TYR A 59 -8.75 3.64 7.15
C TYR A 59 -7.89 2.44 6.77
N HIS A 60 -7.55 2.20 5.50
CA HIS A 60 -7.00 0.91 5.06
C HIS A 60 -5.75 0.46 5.83
N ASP A 61 -4.87 1.37 6.20
CA ASP A 61 -3.59 1.10 6.88
C ASP A 61 -3.49 1.73 8.27
N ILE A 62 -4.60 2.27 8.84
CA ILE A 62 -4.56 2.98 10.13
C ILE A 62 -4.06 2.10 11.28
N GLY A 63 -4.28 0.79 11.21
CA GLY A 63 -3.85 -0.18 12.22
C GLY A 63 -2.40 -0.66 12.08
N HIS A 64 -1.66 -0.20 11.07
CA HIS A 64 -0.33 -0.72 10.77
C HIS A 64 0.67 -0.56 11.92
N TYR A 65 0.62 0.54 12.66
CA TYR A 65 1.49 0.78 13.82
C TYR A 65 1.17 -0.12 15.03
N ILE A 66 -0.02 -0.72 15.07
CA ILE A 66 -0.45 -1.63 16.14
C ILE A 66 0.01 -3.06 15.81
N ASP A 67 -0.29 -3.54 14.60
CA ASP A 67 0.09 -4.86 14.12
C ASP A 67 0.34 -4.82 12.61
N ALA A 68 1.59 -4.61 12.21
CA ALA A 68 1.98 -4.53 10.81
C ALA A 68 1.68 -5.83 10.02
N LYS A 69 1.66 -6.99 10.71
CA LYS A 69 1.40 -8.28 10.07
C LYS A 69 -0.08 -8.50 9.73
N ASN A 70 -0.97 -8.04 10.61
CA ASN A 70 -2.42 -8.21 10.50
C ASN A 70 -3.14 -6.85 10.44
N HIS A 71 -2.47 -5.82 9.87
CA HIS A 71 -2.98 -4.44 9.87
C HIS A 71 -4.35 -4.31 9.20
N GLU A 72 -4.66 -5.11 8.20
CA GLU A 72 -5.96 -5.12 7.53
C GLU A 72 -7.10 -5.44 8.48
N LYS A 73 -6.88 -6.39 9.39
CA LYS A 73 -7.86 -6.75 10.43
C LYS A 73 -8.00 -5.63 11.45
N VAL A 74 -6.87 -5.16 11.99
CA VAL A 74 -6.86 -4.08 12.99
C VAL A 74 -7.48 -2.80 12.42
N SER A 75 -7.17 -2.43 11.18
CA SER A 75 -7.74 -1.27 10.49
C SER A 75 -9.26 -1.39 10.33
N ALA A 76 -9.76 -2.57 9.95
CA ALA A 76 -11.19 -2.83 9.84
C ALA A 76 -11.90 -2.74 11.22
N GLU A 77 -11.29 -3.28 12.28
CA GLU A 77 -11.80 -3.18 13.65
C GLU A 77 -11.83 -1.72 14.14
N MET A 78 -10.81 -0.92 13.82
CA MET A 78 -10.78 0.51 14.15
C MET A 78 -11.89 1.29 13.42
N LEU A 79 -12.17 1.00 12.15
CA LEU A 79 -13.28 1.58 11.41
C LEU A 79 -14.62 1.22 12.06
N LEU A 80 -14.85 -0.05 12.40
CA LEU A 80 -16.07 -0.50 13.07
C LEU A 80 -16.28 0.15 14.45
N ALA A 81 -15.19 0.44 15.16
CA ALA A 81 -15.21 1.05 16.48
C ALA A 81 -15.48 2.58 16.43
N ASP A 82 -15.29 3.22 15.29
CA ASP A 82 -15.53 4.65 15.15
C ASP A 82 -17.04 4.96 15.12
N LYS A 83 -17.54 5.47 16.24
CA LYS A 83 -18.96 5.80 16.41
C LYS A 83 -19.39 7.02 15.60
N GLU A 84 -18.47 7.91 15.27
CA GLU A 84 -18.77 9.13 14.52
C GLU A 84 -19.23 8.83 13.10
N LEU A 85 -18.74 7.74 12.49
CA LEU A 85 -19.17 7.30 11.17
C LEU A 85 -20.67 7.03 11.07
N ARG A 86 -21.33 6.67 12.20
CA ARG A 86 -22.78 6.42 12.25
C ARG A 86 -23.64 7.68 12.05
N ARG A 87 -23.03 8.86 12.05
CA ARG A 87 -23.72 10.10 11.66
C ARG A 87 -23.88 10.24 10.15
N PHE A 88 -23.09 9.50 9.38
CA PHE A 88 -22.99 9.64 7.93
C PHE A 88 -23.45 8.39 7.19
N PHE A 89 -23.36 7.21 7.83
CA PHE A 89 -23.56 5.92 7.20
C PHE A 89 -24.44 5.00 8.04
N THR A 90 -25.17 4.12 7.35
CA THR A 90 -25.89 3.01 7.95
C THR A 90 -24.94 1.92 8.44
N GLU A 91 -25.41 1.03 9.33
CA GLU A 91 -24.61 -0.11 9.80
C GLU A 91 -24.19 -1.05 8.64
N GLU A 92 -25.02 -1.19 7.62
CA GLU A 92 -24.71 -1.99 6.43
C GLU A 92 -23.58 -1.35 5.63
N GLU A 93 -23.60 -0.04 5.41
CA GLU A 93 -22.51 0.68 4.72
C GLU A 93 -21.21 0.62 5.53
N ILE A 94 -21.27 0.76 6.86
CA ILE A 94 -20.10 0.63 7.75
C ILE A 94 -19.49 -0.76 7.64
N LYS A 95 -20.32 -1.81 7.60
CA LYS A 95 -19.87 -3.18 7.41
C LYS A 95 -19.19 -3.37 6.06
N ILE A 96 -19.78 -2.86 4.96
CA ILE A 96 -19.18 -2.91 3.62
C ILE A 96 -17.82 -2.20 3.62
N MET A 97 -17.71 -1.05 4.26
CA MET A 97 -16.45 -0.31 4.37
C MET A 97 -15.38 -1.10 5.14
N ALA A 98 -15.74 -1.68 6.28
CA ALA A 98 -14.82 -2.51 7.07
C ALA A 98 -14.34 -3.75 6.31
N GLU A 99 -15.24 -4.40 5.58
CA GLU A 99 -14.91 -5.53 4.69
C GLU A 99 -13.96 -5.10 3.57
N ALA A 100 -14.15 -3.93 2.98
CA ALA A 100 -13.28 -3.39 1.94
C ALA A 100 -11.88 -3.06 2.51
N VAL A 101 -11.80 -2.49 3.72
CA VAL A 101 -10.55 -2.27 4.44
C VAL A 101 -9.83 -3.59 4.70
N TYR A 102 -10.54 -4.62 5.16
CA TYR A 102 -9.96 -5.94 5.38
C TYR A 102 -9.41 -6.57 4.10
N ASP A 103 -10.06 -6.38 2.96
CA ASP A 103 -9.78 -7.04 1.68
C ASP A 103 -8.69 -6.34 0.84
N HIS A 104 -8.11 -5.22 1.29
CA HIS A 104 -7.24 -4.39 0.44
C HIS A 104 -5.89 -5.02 0.08
N ARG A 105 -5.37 -5.98 0.88
CA ARG A 105 -4.01 -6.51 0.71
C ARG A 105 -3.80 -7.28 -0.59
N ALA A 106 -2.61 -7.12 -1.19
CA ALA A 106 -2.17 -7.93 -2.33
C ALA A 106 -2.12 -9.44 -2.04
N SER A 107 -1.91 -9.82 -0.78
CA SER A 107 -1.86 -11.21 -0.32
C SER A 107 -3.23 -11.82 -0.02
N LEU A 108 -4.32 -11.09 -0.24
CA LEU A 108 -5.67 -11.61 -0.08
C LEU A 108 -5.87 -12.86 -0.96
N LYS A 109 -6.37 -13.94 -0.37
CA LYS A 109 -6.78 -15.13 -1.11
C LYS A 109 -8.14 -14.87 -1.76
N GLY A 110 -8.19 -14.95 -3.09
CA GLY A 110 -9.39 -14.62 -3.86
C GLY A 110 -9.51 -13.13 -4.18
N GLU A 111 -10.73 -12.68 -4.42
CA GLU A 111 -11.05 -11.29 -4.74
C GLU A 111 -11.70 -10.55 -3.56
N PRO A 112 -11.58 -9.21 -3.51
CA PRO A 112 -12.33 -8.40 -2.57
C PRO A 112 -13.85 -8.60 -2.71
N ARG A 113 -14.55 -8.65 -1.58
CA ARG A 113 -16.00 -8.91 -1.49
C ARG A 113 -16.89 -7.87 -2.18
N SER A 114 -16.38 -6.65 -2.35
CA SER A 114 -17.14 -5.54 -2.91
C SER A 114 -16.33 -4.75 -3.93
N ILE A 115 -17.04 -3.94 -4.73
CA ILE A 115 -16.41 -2.98 -5.64
C ILE A 115 -15.53 -1.98 -4.88
N TYR A 116 -15.91 -1.61 -3.65
CA TYR A 116 -15.12 -0.74 -2.79
C TYR A 116 -13.77 -1.37 -2.41
N GLY A 117 -13.78 -2.67 -2.07
CA GLY A 117 -12.55 -3.43 -1.82
C GLY A 117 -11.65 -3.52 -3.07
N LYS A 118 -12.24 -3.69 -4.25
CA LYS A 118 -11.50 -3.65 -5.53
C LYS A 118 -10.87 -2.28 -5.79
N ILE A 119 -11.57 -1.20 -5.48
CA ILE A 119 -11.07 0.18 -5.62
C ILE A 119 -9.86 0.39 -4.71
N VAL A 120 -9.98 0.17 -3.40
CA VAL A 120 -8.88 0.45 -2.46
C VAL A 120 -7.70 -0.50 -2.68
N SER A 121 -7.95 -1.79 -2.96
CA SER A 121 -6.90 -2.75 -3.29
C SER A 121 -6.10 -2.31 -4.52
N SER A 122 -6.77 -1.86 -5.59
CA SER A 122 -6.09 -1.33 -6.77
C SER A 122 -5.36 -0.01 -6.48
N ALA A 123 -5.95 0.86 -5.67
CA ALA A 123 -5.35 2.14 -5.29
C ALA A 123 -4.06 1.98 -4.47
N ASP A 124 -3.99 0.96 -3.62
CA ASP A 124 -2.81 0.63 -2.81
C ASP A 124 -1.66 0.00 -3.63
N ARG A 125 -1.88 -0.33 -4.91
CA ARG A 125 -0.80 -0.81 -5.78
C ARG A 125 0.20 0.30 -6.05
N ASN A 126 1.47 0.03 -5.76
CA ASN A 126 2.55 0.98 -5.97
C ASN A 126 2.87 1.13 -7.47
N THR A 127 3.14 2.36 -7.91
CA THR A 127 3.52 2.69 -9.30
C THR A 127 4.88 3.39 -9.39
N ILE A 128 5.60 3.49 -8.28
CA ILE A 128 6.89 4.19 -8.17
C ILE A 128 7.97 3.17 -7.80
N ILE A 129 8.96 2.98 -8.67
CA ILE A 129 10.03 1.96 -8.52
C ILE A 129 10.83 2.12 -7.22
N GLU A 130 11.10 3.35 -6.81
CA GLU A 130 11.89 3.63 -5.62
C GLU A 130 11.24 3.13 -4.32
N ASN A 131 9.92 3.12 -4.25
CA ASN A 131 9.20 2.77 -3.03
C ASN A 131 9.42 1.31 -2.58
N PRO A 132 9.23 0.27 -3.42
CA PRO A 132 9.50 -1.10 -3.00
C PRO A 132 10.99 -1.33 -2.71
N LEU A 133 11.92 -0.64 -3.39
CA LEU A 133 13.35 -0.74 -3.09
C LEU A 133 13.66 -0.20 -1.69
N LYS A 134 13.12 0.97 -1.32
CA LYS A 134 13.28 1.54 0.02
C LYS A 134 12.63 0.68 1.11
N ARG A 135 11.40 0.20 0.86
CA ARG A 135 10.67 -0.65 1.82
C ARG A 135 11.40 -1.96 2.11
N THR A 136 11.87 -2.66 1.08
CA THR A 136 12.60 -3.91 1.27
C THR A 136 13.91 -3.69 2.01
N TYR A 137 14.65 -2.61 1.70
CA TYR A 137 15.86 -2.24 2.41
C TYR A 137 15.59 -1.98 3.89
N SER A 138 14.66 -1.08 4.21
CA SER A 138 14.31 -0.72 5.59
C SER A 138 13.86 -1.95 6.40
N TYR A 139 13.01 -2.80 5.81
CA TYR A 139 12.57 -4.04 6.44
C TYR A 139 13.73 -4.99 6.74
N ARG A 140 14.63 -5.23 5.77
CA ARG A 140 15.75 -6.15 5.92
C ARG A 140 16.77 -5.65 6.96
N VAL A 141 17.08 -4.36 6.96
CA VAL A 141 17.97 -3.75 7.95
C VAL A 141 17.39 -3.90 9.37
N ALA A 142 16.08 -3.73 9.53
CA ALA A 142 15.43 -3.83 10.84
C ALA A 142 15.37 -5.29 11.36
N HIS A 143 15.15 -6.27 10.49
CA HIS A 143 14.80 -7.64 10.89
C HIS A 143 15.93 -8.65 10.66
N ASN A 144 16.88 -8.39 9.77
CA ASN A 144 17.94 -9.32 9.38
C ASN A 144 19.32 -8.79 9.81
N LYS A 145 19.52 -8.60 11.11
CA LYS A 145 20.71 -7.97 11.71
C LYS A 145 22.04 -8.67 11.36
N ASN A 146 22.02 -9.93 10.97
CA ASN A 146 23.20 -10.71 10.62
C ASN A 146 23.54 -10.70 9.13
N TYR A 147 22.70 -10.08 8.29
CA TYR A 147 22.95 -10.00 6.86
C TYR A 147 23.98 -8.92 6.55
N ASN A 148 24.90 -9.23 5.65
CA ASN A 148 25.72 -8.21 5.01
C ASN A 148 24.91 -7.49 3.92
N ILE A 149 25.46 -6.42 3.37
CA ILE A 149 24.72 -5.59 2.41
C ILE A 149 24.43 -6.33 1.10
N ASP A 150 25.30 -7.22 0.62
CA ASP A 150 25.06 -8.01 -0.57
C ASP A 150 23.91 -9.02 -0.38
N GLU A 151 23.82 -9.63 0.79
CA GLU A 151 22.69 -10.49 1.17
C GLU A 151 21.38 -9.69 1.24
N ILE A 152 21.41 -8.48 1.82
CA ILE A 152 20.23 -7.60 1.87
C ILE A 152 19.75 -7.25 0.45
N ILE A 153 20.66 -6.93 -0.46
CA ILE A 153 20.34 -6.59 -1.85
C ILE A 153 19.73 -7.79 -2.58
N GLU A 154 20.37 -8.96 -2.52
CA GLU A 154 19.89 -10.14 -3.24
C GLU A 154 18.56 -10.65 -2.70
N GLU A 155 18.39 -10.69 -1.38
CA GLU A 155 17.12 -11.06 -0.76
C GLU A 155 16.00 -10.07 -1.08
N SER A 156 16.33 -8.78 -1.18
CA SER A 156 15.36 -7.77 -1.62
C SER A 156 14.95 -7.99 -3.07
N ARG A 157 15.92 -8.32 -3.95
CA ARG A 157 15.66 -8.63 -5.36
C ARG A 157 14.76 -9.85 -5.51
N LEU A 158 15.07 -10.94 -4.80
CA LEU A 158 14.29 -12.19 -4.85
C LEU A 158 12.86 -11.97 -4.34
N HIS A 159 12.69 -11.21 -3.26
CA HIS A 159 11.36 -10.87 -2.76
C HIS A 159 10.54 -10.05 -3.76
N LEU A 160 11.17 -9.06 -4.44
CA LEU A 160 10.47 -8.27 -5.44
C LEU A 160 10.17 -9.09 -6.71
N LEU A 161 11.03 -10.03 -7.07
CA LEU A 161 10.79 -10.97 -8.16
C LEU A 161 9.62 -11.92 -7.84
N GLU A 162 9.55 -12.46 -6.61
CA GLU A 162 8.42 -13.26 -6.13
C GLU A 162 7.11 -12.48 -6.16
N LYS A 163 7.16 -11.20 -5.79
CA LYS A 163 5.97 -10.35 -5.72
C LYS A 163 5.47 -9.88 -7.07
N PHE A 164 6.36 -9.43 -7.96
CA PHE A 164 6.04 -8.71 -9.20
C PHE A 164 6.50 -9.44 -10.47
N GLY A 165 7.21 -10.56 -10.37
CA GLY A 165 7.62 -11.39 -11.51
C GLY A 165 6.41 -11.80 -12.36
N ILE A 166 6.65 -12.53 -13.46
CA ILE A 166 5.59 -12.97 -14.38
C ILE A 166 4.48 -13.71 -13.61
N ASP A 167 4.87 -14.61 -12.71
CA ASP A 167 3.94 -15.39 -11.86
C ASP A 167 3.81 -14.80 -10.44
N GLY A 168 4.13 -13.53 -10.27
CA GLY A 168 4.16 -12.86 -8.97
C GLY A 168 2.76 -12.68 -8.38
N TYR A 169 2.63 -12.91 -7.06
CA TYR A 169 1.34 -12.91 -6.36
C TYR A 169 0.59 -11.56 -6.38
N ALA A 170 1.27 -10.47 -6.74
CA ALA A 170 0.65 -9.14 -6.82
C ALA A 170 0.08 -8.81 -8.21
N ASN A 171 0.29 -9.64 -9.23
CA ASN A 171 -0.11 -9.35 -10.61
C ASN A 171 -1.63 -9.29 -10.79
N ASP A 172 -2.36 -10.22 -10.19
CA ASP A 172 -3.81 -10.37 -10.35
C ASP A 172 -4.64 -9.50 -9.38
N LYS A 173 -3.99 -8.54 -8.72
CA LYS A 173 -4.63 -7.69 -7.70
C LYS A 173 -4.90 -6.25 -8.18
N MET A 174 -4.85 -6.02 -9.49
CA MET A 174 -5.31 -4.80 -10.13
C MET A 174 -6.64 -5.06 -10.82
N TYR A 175 -7.71 -4.46 -10.30
CA TYR A 175 -9.08 -4.70 -10.77
C TYR A 175 -9.55 -3.64 -11.77
N PHE A 176 -8.75 -2.62 -12.00
CA PHE A 176 -9.00 -1.55 -12.97
C PHE A 176 -7.81 -1.39 -13.91
N LYS A 177 -8.08 -1.00 -15.15
CA LYS A 177 -6.99 -0.68 -16.09
C LYS A 177 -6.20 0.53 -15.58
N ASP A 178 -4.89 0.37 -15.41
CA ASP A 178 -3.99 1.43 -14.97
C ASP A 178 -2.63 1.33 -15.67
N LEU A 179 -2.41 2.23 -16.64
CA LEU A 179 -1.19 2.28 -17.44
C LEU A 179 0.06 2.57 -16.59
N ASP A 180 -0.08 3.29 -15.48
CA ASP A 180 1.04 3.56 -14.58
C ASP A 180 1.49 2.28 -13.86
N TYR A 181 0.53 1.43 -13.47
CA TYR A 181 0.83 0.14 -12.87
C TYR A 181 1.39 -0.86 -13.88
N GLU A 182 0.86 -0.88 -15.11
CA GLU A 182 1.39 -1.71 -16.20
C GLU A 182 2.87 -1.36 -16.49
N ARG A 183 3.19 -0.06 -16.57
CA ARG A 183 4.55 0.43 -16.73
C ARG A 183 5.42 0.04 -15.54
N PHE A 184 4.96 0.27 -14.32
CA PHE A 184 5.65 -0.16 -13.12
C PHE A 184 6.00 -1.65 -13.13
N LEU A 185 5.06 -2.53 -13.54
CA LEU A 185 5.33 -3.98 -13.64
C LEU A 185 6.40 -4.29 -14.69
N GLN A 186 6.40 -3.61 -15.84
CA GLN A 186 7.44 -3.77 -16.86
C GLN A 186 8.80 -3.36 -16.31
N ASP A 187 8.88 -2.20 -15.68
CA ASP A 187 10.13 -1.64 -15.15
C ASP A 187 10.69 -2.47 -13.99
N ILE A 188 9.85 -2.88 -13.03
CA ILE A 188 10.31 -3.69 -11.88
C ILE A 188 10.76 -5.10 -12.31
N ARG A 189 10.11 -5.69 -13.31
CA ARG A 189 10.50 -6.99 -13.89
C ARG A 189 11.84 -6.88 -14.62
N ALA A 190 12.01 -5.87 -15.45
CA ALA A 190 13.30 -5.60 -16.12
C ALA A 190 14.40 -5.42 -15.08
N LEU A 191 14.13 -4.60 -14.05
CA LEU A 191 15.10 -4.33 -12.99
C LEU A 191 15.47 -5.58 -12.19
N THR A 192 14.50 -6.39 -11.79
CA THR A 192 14.73 -7.59 -10.95
C THR A 192 15.34 -8.76 -11.72
N SER A 193 15.21 -8.80 -13.06
CA SER A 193 15.83 -9.82 -13.90
C SER A 193 17.34 -9.62 -14.11
N ASP A 194 17.83 -8.40 -13.99
CA ASP A 194 19.24 -8.04 -14.12
C ASP A 194 19.85 -7.73 -12.75
N LYS A 195 20.73 -8.62 -12.25
CA LYS A 195 21.33 -8.49 -10.92
C LYS A 195 22.17 -7.24 -10.74
N ASP A 196 22.96 -6.90 -11.74
CA ASP A 196 23.88 -5.76 -11.67
C ASP A 196 23.11 -4.45 -11.76
N LEU A 197 22.13 -4.36 -12.66
CA LEU A 197 21.22 -3.23 -12.75
C LEU A 197 20.42 -3.04 -11.46
N PHE A 198 19.90 -4.13 -10.89
CA PHE A 198 19.17 -4.09 -9.61
C PHE A 198 20.07 -3.57 -8.49
N LYS A 199 21.27 -4.14 -8.33
CA LYS A 199 22.24 -3.74 -7.31
C LYS A 199 22.57 -2.25 -7.43
N LYS A 200 22.87 -1.77 -8.64
CA LYS A 200 23.15 -0.36 -8.89
C LYS A 200 21.99 0.54 -8.50
N LYS A 201 20.76 0.25 -8.98
CA LYS A 201 19.58 1.05 -8.69
C LYS A 201 19.18 1.00 -7.22
N PHE A 202 19.31 -0.17 -6.60
CA PHE A 202 19.04 -0.34 -5.16
C PHE A 202 19.97 0.51 -4.29
N CYS A 203 21.26 0.52 -4.61
CA CYS A 203 22.26 1.36 -3.92
C CYS A 203 21.99 2.84 -4.11
N GLU A 204 21.73 3.28 -5.35
CA GLU A 204 21.36 4.67 -5.66
C GLU A 204 20.18 5.14 -4.80
N VAL A 205 19.08 4.36 -4.78
CA VAL A 205 17.82 4.71 -4.10
C VAL A 205 17.97 4.75 -2.58
N ASN A 206 18.85 3.91 -2.04
CA ASN A 206 19.07 3.80 -0.59
C ASN A 206 20.31 4.55 -0.08
N GLY A 207 20.96 5.35 -0.93
CA GLY A 207 22.14 6.14 -0.56
C GLY A 207 23.35 5.28 -0.16
N LEU A 208 23.51 4.10 -0.79
CA LEU A 208 24.62 3.19 -0.55
C LEU A 208 25.72 3.42 -1.58
N ASP A 209 26.98 3.34 -1.17
CA ASP A 209 28.11 3.51 -2.10
C ASP A 209 28.21 2.30 -3.05
N TYR A 210 28.12 2.55 -4.34
CA TYR A 210 28.35 1.58 -5.41
C TYR A 210 29.51 2.05 -6.31
N PRO A 211 30.47 1.21 -6.67
CA PRO A 211 30.58 -0.25 -6.48
C PRO A 211 31.27 -0.72 -5.19
N ASN A 212 31.66 0.18 -4.28
CA ASN A 212 32.56 -0.10 -3.14
C ASN A 212 31.84 -0.69 -1.92
N LEU A 213 30.74 -1.42 -2.10
CA LEU A 213 29.95 -1.99 -1.00
C LEU A 213 30.70 -2.97 -0.08
N SER A 214 31.84 -3.49 -0.53
CA SER A 214 32.71 -4.42 0.21
C SER A 214 33.63 -3.75 1.22
N LEU A 215 33.66 -2.41 1.33
CA LEU A 215 34.71 -1.67 2.05
C LEU A 215 34.24 -0.84 3.25
N LYS A 216 32.98 -0.86 3.64
CA LYS A 216 32.59 -0.25 4.92
C LYS A 216 32.43 -1.35 5.97
N LYS A 217 33.53 -1.64 6.66
CA LYS A 217 33.54 -2.33 7.96
C LYS A 217 33.11 -1.38 9.06
#